data_d4edf8f554341fbc71e7b5c2195b8905
#
_entry.id   d4edf8f554341fbc71e7b5c2195b8905
#
_cell.length_a   1.000
_cell.length_b   1.000
_cell.length_c   1.000
_cell.angle_alpha   90.00
_cell.angle_beta   90.00
_cell.angle_gamma   90.00
#
_symmetry.space_group_name_H-M   'P 1'
#
loop_
_entity.id
_entity.type
_entity.pdbx_description
1 polymer ?
#
loop_
_entity_poly.entity_id
_entity_poly.type
_entity_poly.pdbx_seq_one_letter_code
_entity_poly.pdbx_strand_id
1 'polypeptide(L)'
;MFTSELQIGIASALTAGTLWGIGPLLLKRALKYTNVSAATLIEQHVSVLLLVVLALYTGEIADIDFSGRAFWSFFLAGGVGASFGKVFFYKGIDKVGASKATSVKNSSPFLTALLAVIFLGEEPSGFLAAGVILIVLGVAVLSPGKENGERAVARLRYFLYPLIAAFCFGVNPIFKKIGIDAVNSPVLGTLITQVTALLFMFLFARPIGLEIKWQRVAAPALGLCTLSGITEGLGSLFTFYALSYGPAAILSPIWRISPLVTFALAHFTLRGIEEVTLRDGAAASLIVIGVFVLSRA
;
A
#
# COMPACT_ATOMS: atom_id res chain seq x y z
N MET A 1 -2.40 -20.35 22.84
CA MET A 1 -1.24 -19.49 23.12
C MET A 1 -0.49 -19.33 21.81
N PHE A 2 -0.27 -18.10 21.30
CA PHE A 2 0.46 -17.91 20.04
C PHE A 2 1.93 -18.28 20.26
N THR A 3 2.55 -18.93 19.26
CA THR A 3 3.99 -19.21 19.30
C THR A 3 4.77 -17.90 19.31
N SER A 4 5.99 -17.90 19.83
CA SER A 4 6.87 -16.71 19.83
C SER A 4 7.08 -16.13 18.42
N GLU A 5 7.19 -17.00 17.43
CA GLU A 5 7.33 -16.61 16.01
C GLU A 5 6.11 -15.84 15.49
N LEU A 6 4.90 -16.35 15.77
CA LEU A 6 3.68 -15.64 15.35
C LEU A 6 3.53 -14.28 16.04
N GLN A 7 4.00 -14.12 17.29
CA GLN A 7 4.02 -12.83 17.98
C GLN A 7 4.95 -11.83 17.27
N ILE A 8 6.12 -12.27 16.80
CA ILE A 8 7.03 -11.44 15.98
C ILE A 8 6.34 -11.06 14.66
N GLY A 9 5.67 -12.02 14.02
CA GLY A 9 4.90 -11.76 12.80
C GLY A 9 3.80 -10.71 13.00
N ILE A 10 3.04 -10.79 14.10
CA ILE A 10 1.99 -9.83 14.46
C ILE A 10 2.59 -8.45 14.74
N ALA A 11 3.68 -8.37 15.53
CA ALA A 11 4.34 -7.10 15.81
C ALA A 11 4.87 -6.45 14.53
N SER A 12 5.48 -7.23 13.64
CA SER A 12 5.93 -6.76 12.32
C SER A 12 4.77 -6.25 11.47
N ALA A 13 3.65 -6.96 11.43
CA ALA A 13 2.46 -6.55 10.69
C ALA A 13 1.85 -5.24 11.23
N LEU A 14 1.77 -5.06 12.55
CA LEU A 14 1.32 -3.82 13.19
C LEU A 14 2.24 -2.65 12.86
N THR A 15 3.55 -2.88 12.92
CA THR A 15 4.56 -1.87 12.55
C THR A 15 4.41 -1.46 11.09
N ALA A 16 4.27 -2.41 10.18
CA ALA A 16 4.03 -2.16 8.76
C ALA A 16 2.75 -1.33 8.55
N GLY A 17 1.64 -1.71 9.19
CA GLY A 17 0.36 -0.99 9.10
C GLY A 17 0.45 0.44 9.61
N THR A 18 1.20 0.66 10.70
CA THR A 18 1.42 2.00 11.26
C THR A 18 2.26 2.87 10.31
N LEU A 19 3.38 2.36 9.82
CA LEU A 19 4.25 3.07 8.87
C LEU A 19 3.50 3.43 7.58
N TRP A 20 2.73 2.50 7.03
CA TRP A 20 1.90 2.74 5.86
C TRP A 20 0.69 3.65 6.12
N GLY A 21 0.32 3.86 7.38
CA GLY A 21 -0.66 4.88 7.77
C GLY A 21 -0.06 6.30 7.84
N ILE A 22 1.23 6.42 8.16
CA ILE A 22 1.96 7.70 8.25
C ILE A 22 2.38 8.21 6.86
N GLY A 23 2.91 7.35 6.00
CA GLY A 23 3.43 7.72 4.68
C GLY A 23 2.49 8.63 3.86
N PRO A 24 1.20 8.28 3.67
CA PRO A 24 0.24 9.08 2.93
C PRO A 24 0.05 10.51 3.44
N LEU A 25 0.20 10.73 4.76
CA LEU A 25 0.08 12.05 5.38
C LEU A 25 1.28 12.94 5.02
N LEU A 26 2.48 12.36 5.08
CA LEU A 26 3.73 13.02 4.69
C LEU A 26 3.68 13.39 3.21
N LEU A 27 3.26 12.45 2.36
CA LEU A 27 3.09 12.66 0.94
C LEU A 27 2.08 13.77 0.66
N LYS A 28 0.89 13.76 1.28
CA LYS A 28 -0.13 14.80 1.08
C LYS A 28 0.40 16.18 1.42
N ARG A 29 1.20 16.31 2.48
CA ARG A 29 1.90 17.55 2.82
C ARG A 29 2.95 17.93 1.78
N ALA A 30 3.74 16.96 1.30
CA ALA A 30 4.77 17.19 0.29
C ALA A 30 4.18 17.72 -1.02
N LEU A 31 2.98 17.26 -1.41
CA LEU A 31 2.29 17.67 -2.65
C LEU A 31 1.91 19.16 -2.69
N LYS A 32 2.03 19.91 -1.58
CA LYS A 32 1.97 21.38 -1.60
C LYS A 32 3.20 22.02 -2.26
N TYR A 33 4.33 21.33 -2.26
CA TYR A 33 5.66 21.83 -2.63
C TYR A 33 6.26 21.08 -3.82
N THR A 34 5.57 20.07 -4.33
CA THR A 34 6.02 19.25 -5.46
C THR A 34 4.82 18.64 -6.21
N ASN A 35 5.10 17.83 -7.23
CA ASN A 35 4.10 17.06 -7.97
C ASN A 35 4.19 15.57 -7.61
N VAL A 36 3.13 14.81 -7.94
CA VAL A 36 3.03 13.37 -7.68
C VAL A 36 4.23 12.60 -8.25
N SER A 37 4.65 12.93 -9.48
CA SER A 37 5.73 12.22 -10.16
C SER A 37 7.07 12.36 -9.44
N ALA A 38 7.45 13.61 -9.09
CA ALA A 38 8.68 13.86 -8.35
C ALA A 38 8.63 13.25 -6.94
N ALA A 39 7.50 13.40 -6.22
CA ALA A 39 7.33 12.82 -4.90
C ALA A 39 7.48 11.29 -4.91
N THR A 40 6.83 10.60 -5.86
CA THR A 40 6.90 9.14 -6.02
C THR A 40 8.33 8.67 -6.28
N LEU A 41 9.07 9.38 -7.16
CA LEU A 41 10.45 9.02 -7.48
C LEU A 41 11.40 9.27 -6.31
N ILE A 42 11.31 10.43 -5.63
CA ILE A 42 12.16 10.72 -4.45
C ILE A 42 11.93 9.64 -3.39
N GLU A 43 10.68 9.36 -3.06
CA GLU A 43 10.33 8.32 -2.08
C GLU A 43 10.88 6.96 -2.48
N GLN A 44 10.72 6.57 -3.76
CA GLN A 44 11.19 5.28 -4.24
C GLN A 44 12.72 5.15 -4.19
N HIS A 45 13.46 6.21 -4.55
CA HIS A 45 14.91 6.23 -4.42
C HIS A 45 15.36 6.11 -2.97
N VAL A 46 14.73 6.86 -2.06
CA VAL A 46 15.04 6.79 -0.62
C VAL A 46 14.79 5.38 -0.08
N SER A 47 13.64 4.78 -0.44
CA SER A 47 13.32 3.41 -0.05
C SER A 47 14.36 2.41 -0.54
N VAL A 48 14.80 2.51 -1.81
CA VAL A 48 15.85 1.65 -2.37
C VAL A 48 17.18 1.86 -1.65
N LEU A 49 17.62 3.11 -1.46
CA LEU A 49 18.88 3.42 -0.77
C LEU A 49 18.89 2.88 0.66
N LEU A 50 17.81 3.07 1.41
CA LEU A 50 17.66 2.51 2.75
C LEU A 50 17.82 0.99 2.75
N LEU A 51 17.15 0.31 1.82
CA LEU A 51 17.19 -1.16 1.73
C LEU A 51 18.54 -1.69 1.24
N VAL A 52 19.25 -0.95 0.38
CA VAL A 52 20.65 -1.28 0.00
C VAL A 52 21.54 -1.23 1.23
N VAL A 53 21.45 -0.16 2.04
CA VAL A 53 22.24 -0.04 3.29
C VAL A 53 21.91 -1.19 4.25
N LEU A 54 20.64 -1.52 4.42
CA LEU A 54 20.22 -2.63 5.28
C LEU A 54 20.71 -3.99 4.75
N ALA A 55 20.62 -4.23 3.45
CA ALA A 55 21.05 -5.47 2.83
C ALA A 55 22.58 -5.68 2.91
N LEU A 56 23.36 -4.59 2.81
CA LEU A 56 24.79 -4.63 3.06
C LEU A 56 25.12 -4.89 4.53
N TYR A 57 24.35 -4.27 5.45
CA TYR A 57 24.54 -4.45 6.89
C TYR A 57 24.19 -5.86 7.37
N THR A 58 23.09 -6.44 6.86
CA THR A 58 22.66 -7.80 7.22
C THR A 58 23.46 -8.91 6.55
N GLY A 59 24.22 -8.58 5.49
CA GLY A 59 24.97 -9.56 4.70
C GLY A 59 24.11 -10.45 3.80
N GLU A 60 22.78 -10.27 3.75
CA GLU A 60 21.88 -11.11 2.94
C GLU A 60 22.23 -11.11 1.44
N ILE A 61 22.99 -10.11 0.94
CA ILE A 61 23.45 -10.05 -0.45
C ILE A 61 24.49 -11.14 -0.76
N ALA A 62 25.28 -11.57 0.23
CA ALA A 62 26.39 -12.49 0.01
C ALA A 62 25.95 -13.97 -0.07
N ASP A 63 24.81 -14.31 0.53
CA ASP A 63 24.34 -15.70 0.70
C ASP A 63 23.25 -16.10 -0.31
N ILE A 64 23.19 -15.43 -1.46
CA ILE A 64 22.06 -15.58 -2.39
C ILE A 64 22.20 -16.83 -3.25
N ASP A 65 21.50 -17.88 -2.90
CA ASP A 65 21.11 -18.92 -3.86
C ASP A 65 19.76 -18.53 -4.50
N PHE A 66 19.83 -17.77 -5.60
CA PHE A 66 18.65 -17.25 -6.26
C PHE A 66 17.92 -18.33 -7.06
N SER A 67 16.85 -18.87 -6.52
CA SER A 67 15.90 -19.62 -7.37
C SER A 67 15.24 -18.63 -8.35
N GLY A 68 15.18 -18.99 -9.64
CA GLY A 68 14.47 -18.17 -10.62
C GLY A 68 13.01 -17.87 -10.22
N ARG A 69 12.37 -18.77 -9.46
CA ARG A 69 11.03 -18.60 -8.92
C ARG A 69 10.94 -17.42 -7.93
N ALA A 70 11.90 -17.29 -7.01
CA ALA A 70 11.92 -16.17 -6.05
C ALA A 70 12.13 -14.84 -6.78
N PHE A 71 13.10 -14.80 -7.70
CA PHE A 71 13.39 -13.60 -8.50
C PHE A 71 12.15 -13.10 -9.24
N TRP A 72 11.50 -13.95 -10.04
CA TRP A 72 10.34 -13.56 -10.81
C TRP A 72 9.14 -13.16 -9.93
N SER A 73 8.98 -13.80 -8.77
CA SER A 73 7.93 -13.44 -7.82
C SER A 73 8.16 -12.04 -7.24
N PHE A 74 9.37 -11.71 -6.79
CA PHE A 74 9.69 -10.37 -6.29
C PHE A 74 9.67 -9.33 -7.39
N PHE A 75 10.10 -9.69 -8.60
CA PHE A 75 10.03 -8.83 -9.78
C PHE A 75 8.58 -8.44 -10.12
N LEU A 76 7.65 -9.40 -10.14
CA LEU A 76 6.24 -9.14 -10.38
C LEU A 76 5.60 -8.34 -9.24
N ALA A 77 5.98 -8.64 -7.99
CA ALA A 77 5.52 -7.85 -6.84
C ALA A 77 5.96 -6.37 -6.97
N GLY A 78 7.20 -6.12 -7.43
CA GLY A 78 7.73 -4.78 -7.66
C GLY A 78 7.00 -4.05 -8.79
N GLY A 79 6.86 -4.69 -9.94
CA GLY A 79 6.23 -4.10 -11.12
C GLY A 79 4.76 -3.75 -10.88
N VAL A 80 3.96 -4.74 -10.46
CA VAL A 80 2.51 -4.54 -10.30
C VAL A 80 2.18 -3.72 -9.06
N GLY A 81 2.61 -4.16 -7.87
CA GLY A 81 2.21 -3.53 -6.63
C GLY A 81 2.98 -2.26 -6.32
N ALA A 82 4.29 -2.36 -6.22
CA ALA A 82 5.13 -1.26 -5.75
C ALA A 82 5.38 -0.17 -6.82
N SER A 83 5.12 -0.44 -8.10
CA SER A 83 5.18 0.57 -9.18
C SER A 83 3.80 1.08 -9.56
N PHE A 84 3.04 0.32 -10.38
CA PHE A 84 1.74 0.78 -10.86
C PHE A 84 0.77 1.09 -9.70
N GLY A 85 0.66 0.19 -8.73
CA GLY A 85 -0.20 0.38 -7.57
C GLY A 85 0.14 1.67 -6.81
N LYS A 86 1.43 1.95 -6.58
CA LYS A 86 1.89 3.15 -5.87
C LYS A 86 1.59 4.43 -6.66
N VAL A 87 1.87 4.47 -7.95
CA VAL A 87 1.60 5.66 -8.78
C VAL A 87 0.13 6.02 -8.77
N PHE A 88 -0.74 5.04 -8.96
CA PHE A 88 -2.19 5.25 -8.92
C PHE A 88 -2.67 5.64 -7.52
N PHE A 89 -2.11 5.04 -6.47
CA PHE A 89 -2.41 5.42 -5.10
C PHE A 89 -2.05 6.89 -4.81
N TYR A 90 -0.88 7.35 -5.25
CA TYR A 90 -0.44 8.73 -5.03
C TYR A 90 -1.23 9.75 -5.83
N LYS A 91 -1.65 9.41 -7.06
CA LYS A 91 -2.64 10.19 -7.80
C LYS A 91 -3.97 10.27 -7.04
N GLY A 92 -4.38 9.17 -6.40
CA GLY A 92 -5.54 9.16 -5.52
C GLY A 92 -5.37 10.11 -4.33
N ILE A 93 -4.22 10.06 -3.63
CA ILE A 93 -3.93 10.99 -2.52
C ILE A 93 -4.00 12.46 -2.96
N ASP A 94 -3.44 12.78 -4.13
CA ASP A 94 -3.51 14.13 -4.70
C ASP A 94 -4.95 14.59 -4.92
N LYS A 95 -5.79 13.75 -5.53
CA LYS A 95 -7.13 14.11 -6.01
C LYS A 95 -8.24 13.97 -4.97
N VAL A 96 -8.21 12.93 -4.14
CA VAL A 96 -9.29 12.64 -3.18
C VAL A 96 -8.87 12.76 -1.71
N GLY A 97 -7.57 12.95 -1.44
CA GLY A 97 -7.02 13.08 -0.10
C GLY A 97 -6.43 11.78 0.45
N ALA A 98 -5.56 11.91 1.47
CA ALA A 98 -4.80 10.79 2.03
C ALA A 98 -5.71 9.77 2.74
N SER A 99 -6.65 10.26 3.58
CA SER A 99 -7.56 9.42 4.35
C SER A 99 -8.44 8.56 3.42
N LYS A 100 -9.10 9.18 2.44
CA LYS A 100 -9.99 8.50 1.48
C LYS A 100 -9.24 7.55 0.57
N ALA A 101 -8.12 7.99 0.00
CA ALA A 101 -7.30 7.14 -0.88
C ALA A 101 -6.75 5.91 -0.15
N THR A 102 -6.29 6.07 1.11
CA THR A 102 -5.79 4.96 1.92
C THR A 102 -6.91 3.96 2.24
N SER A 103 -8.10 4.43 2.60
CA SER A 103 -9.24 3.56 2.87
C SER A 103 -9.66 2.76 1.63
N VAL A 104 -9.81 3.42 0.48
CA VAL A 104 -10.17 2.75 -0.79
C VAL A 104 -9.08 1.75 -1.22
N LYS A 105 -7.80 2.11 -1.14
CA LYS A 105 -6.69 1.17 -1.44
C LYS A 105 -6.77 -0.08 -0.57
N ASN A 106 -7.12 0.06 0.70
CA ASN A 106 -7.22 -1.07 1.64
C ASN A 106 -8.49 -1.93 1.48
N SER A 107 -9.36 -1.63 0.49
CA SER A 107 -10.37 -2.58 0.02
C SER A 107 -9.78 -3.69 -0.87
N SER A 108 -8.48 -3.66 -1.16
CA SER A 108 -7.78 -4.66 -2.00
C SER A 108 -8.03 -6.14 -1.63
N PRO A 109 -8.23 -6.56 -0.36
CA PRO A 109 -8.59 -7.94 -0.05
C PRO A 109 -9.92 -8.41 -0.66
N PHE A 110 -10.87 -7.50 -0.88
CA PHE A 110 -12.09 -7.81 -1.62
C PHE A 110 -11.77 -8.30 -3.05
N LEU A 111 -10.88 -7.60 -3.74
CA LEU A 111 -10.47 -7.99 -5.09
C LEU A 111 -9.68 -9.31 -5.08
N THR A 112 -8.84 -9.53 -4.06
CA THR A 112 -8.15 -10.81 -3.89
C THR A 112 -9.13 -11.97 -3.72
N ALA A 113 -10.14 -11.81 -2.86
CA ALA A 113 -11.17 -12.83 -2.63
C ALA A 113 -12.03 -13.07 -3.88
N LEU A 114 -12.43 -12.01 -4.58
CA LEU A 114 -13.18 -12.13 -5.83
C LEU A 114 -12.39 -12.91 -6.89
N LEU A 115 -11.09 -12.63 -7.02
CA LEU A 115 -10.22 -13.36 -7.96
C LEU A 115 -10.03 -14.82 -7.55
N ALA A 116 -9.97 -15.12 -6.25
CA ALA A 116 -9.91 -16.49 -5.75
C ALA A 116 -11.16 -17.30 -6.11
N VAL A 117 -12.34 -16.73 -5.93
CA VAL A 117 -13.62 -17.37 -6.35
C VAL A 117 -13.64 -17.59 -7.86
N ILE A 118 -13.27 -16.59 -8.67
CA ILE A 118 -13.37 -16.67 -10.14
C ILE A 118 -12.31 -17.60 -10.74
N PHE A 119 -11.05 -17.51 -10.28
CA PHE A 119 -9.92 -18.19 -10.92
C PHE A 119 -9.47 -19.48 -10.21
N LEU A 120 -9.71 -19.59 -8.89
CA LEU A 120 -9.35 -20.77 -8.11
C LEU A 120 -10.54 -21.67 -7.84
N GLY A 121 -11.77 -21.25 -8.19
CA GLY A 121 -12.99 -22.00 -7.96
C GLY A 121 -13.34 -22.17 -6.48
N GLU A 122 -12.89 -21.25 -5.61
CA GLU A 122 -13.22 -21.28 -4.20
C GLU A 122 -14.71 -21.00 -3.99
N GLU A 123 -15.37 -21.79 -3.13
CA GLU A 123 -16.77 -21.55 -2.80
C GLU A 123 -16.90 -20.33 -1.87
N PRO A 124 -17.80 -19.37 -2.21
CA PRO A 124 -18.00 -18.20 -1.38
C PRO A 124 -18.62 -18.57 -0.05
N SER A 125 -17.89 -18.36 1.05
CA SER A 125 -18.41 -18.54 2.40
C SER A 125 -19.29 -17.34 2.85
N GLY A 126 -20.12 -17.55 3.89
CA GLY A 126 -20.89 -16.44 4.48
C GLY A 126 -20.01 -15.31 5.02
N PHE A 127 -18.82 -15.61 5.53
CA PHE A 127 -17.83 -14.61 5.98
C PHE A 127 -17.26 -13.80 4.82
N LEU A 128 -17.00 -14.44 3.67
CA LEU A 128 -16.57 -13.77 2.46
C LEU A 128 -17.63 -12.77 2.01
N ALA A 129 -18.91 -13.17 1.92
CA ALA A 129 -19.99 -12.27 1.55
C ALA A 129 -20.16 -11.11 2.53
N ALA A 130 -20.13 -11.36 3.84
CA ALA A 130 -20.27 -10.35 4.87
C ALA A 130 -19.08 -9.35 4.84
N GLY A 131 -17.85 -9.83 4.70
CA GLY A 131 -16.66 -9.00 4.57
C GLY A 131 -16.70 -8.10 3.34
N VAL A 132 -17.12 -8.65 2.20
CA VAL A 132 -17.33 -7.90 0.94
C VAL A 132 -18.35 -6.76 1.15
N ILE A 133 -19.51 -7.06 1.73
CA ILE A 133 -20.55 -6.07 1.97
C ILE A 133 -20.02 -4.92 2.83
N LEU A 134 -19.34 -5.22 3.93
CA LEU A 134 -18.76 -4.21 4.81
C LEU A 134 -17.72 -3.32 4.09
N ILE A 135 -16.85 -3.91 3.27
CA ILE A 135 -15.86 -3.17 2.47
C ILE A 135 -16.57 -2.26 1.46
N VAL A 136 -17.56 -2.78 0.74
CA VAL A 136 -18.32 -2.01 -0.28
C VAL A 136 -19.07 -0.86 0.37
N LEU A 137 -19.72 -1.09 1.51
CA LEU A 137 -20.40 -0.04 2.30
C LEU A 137 -19.39 1.03 2.76
N GLY A 138 -18.22 0.63 3.28
CA GLY A 138 -17.17 1.56 3.67
C GLY A 138 -16.68 2.42 2.50
N VAL A 139 -16.45 1.84 1.33
CA VAL A 139 -16.07 2.59 0.11
C VAL A 139 -17.21 3.50 -0.35
N ALA A 140 -18.46 3.03 -0.30
CA ALA A 140 -19.64 3.83 -0.65
C ALA A 140 -19.83 5.04 0.26
N VAL A 141 -19.55 4.89 1.56
CA VAL A 141 -19.56 6.00 2.53
C VAL A 141 -18.53 7.07 2.18
N LEU A 142 -17.37 6.71 1.59
CA LEU A 142 -16.34 7.67 1.16
C LEU A 142 -16.70 8.40 -0.12
N SER A 143 -17.63 7.87 -0.91
CA SER A 143 -18.03 8.49 -2.17
C SER A 143 -18.54 9.92 -1.94
N PRO A 144 -18.29 10.87 -2.89
CA PRO A 144 -18.79 12.23 -2.75
C PRO A 144 -20.30 12.21 -2.49
N GLY A 145 -20.75 12.99 -1.50
CA GLY A 145 -22.17 13.18 -1.26
C GLY A 145 -22.86 13.78 -2.49
N LYS A 146 -24.18 13.97 -2.41
CA LYS A 146 -25.02 14.57 -3.48
C LYS A 146 -24.54 15.98 -3.86
N GLU A 147 -23.43 16.08 -4.58
CA GLU A 147 -23.12 17.23 -5.39
C GLU A 147 -23.84 17.02 -6.73
N ASN A 148 -24.70 17.95 -7.12
CA ASN A 148 -25.45 17.85 -8.37
C ASN A 148 -24.54 18.22 -9.55
N GLY A 149 -24.58 17.45 -10.65
CA GLY A 149 -24.04 17.79 -11.95
C GLY A 149 -22.62 17.30 -12.24
N GLU A 150 -21.97 17.92 -13.21
CA GLU A 150 -20.67 17.56 -13.77
C GLU A 150 -19.53 17.47 -12.72
N ARG A 151 -19.60 18.27 -11.65
CA ARG A 151 -18.62 18.25 -10.56
C ARG A 151 -18.63 16.94 -9.76
N ALA A 152 -19.82 16.36 -9.52
CA ALA A 152 -19.96 15.09 -8.84
C ALA A 152 -19.40 13.93 -9.68
N VAL A 153 -19.68 13.92 -10.98
CA VAL A 153 -19.17 12.91 -11.92
C VAL A 153 -17.64 13.02 -12.05
N ALA A 154 -17.10 14.23 -12.17
CA ALA A 154 -15.65 14.46 -12.24
C ALA A 154 -14.97 13.98 -10.95
N ARG A 155 -15.56 14.24 -9.77
CA ARG A 155 -15.02 13.82 -8.48
C ARG A 155 -15.06 12.31 -8.28
N LEU A 156 -16.15 11.65 -8.71
CA LEU A 156 -16.27 10.20 -8.69
C LEU A 156 -15.19 9.54 -9.56
N ARG A 157 -14.87 10.12 -10.72
CA ARG A 157 -13.82 9.63 -11.62
C ARG A 157 -12.44 9.56 -10.94
N TYR A 158 -12.14 10.44 -9.99
CA TYR A 158 -10.87 10.43 -9.29
C TYR A 158 -10.73 9.24 -8.31
N PHE A 159 -11.82 8.61 -7.89
CA PHE A 159 -11.79 7.38 -7.09
C PHE A 159 -11.31 6.17 -7.89
N LEU A 160 -11.30 6.23 -9.23
CA LEU A 160 -10.68 5.20 -10.06
C LEU A 160 -9.20 5.01 -9.74
N TYR A 161 -8.48 6.07 -9.38
CA TYR A 161 -7.06 5.96 -9.02
C TYR A 161 -6.82 5.03 -7.83
N PRO A 162 -7.40 5.26 -6.65
CA PRO A 162 -7.20 4.35 -5.53
C PRO A 162 -7.87 2.97 -5.73
N LEU A 163 -8.87 2.83 -6.60
CA LEU A 163 -9.44 1.52 -6.96
C LEU A 163 -8.47 0.69 -7.82
N ILE A 164 -7.84 1.30 -8.83
CA ILE A 164 -6.77 0.64 -9.62
C ILE A 164 -5.62 0.26 -8.68
N ALA A 165 -5.24 1.13 -7.77
CA ALA A 165 -4.24 0.83 -6.75
C ALA A 165 -4.67 -0.36 -5.88
N ALA A 166 -5.94 -0.43 -5.45
CA ALA A 166 -6.48 -1.54 -4.68
C ALA A 166 -6.33 -2.88 -5.44
N PHE A 167 -6.61 -2.90 -6.74
CA PHE A 167 -6.40 -4.08 -7.59
C PHE A 167 -4.92 -4.51 -7.58
N CYS A 168 -4.00 -3.59 -7.88
CA CYS A 168 -2.56 -3.88 -7.90
C CYS A 168 -2.06 -4.39 -6.53
N PHE A 169 -2.50 -3.77 -5.44
CA PHE A 169 -2.16 -4.18 -4.08
C PHE A 169 -2.87 -5.44 -3.61
N GLY A 170 -3.98 -5.84 -4.26
CA GLY A 170 -4.67 -7.11 -4.01
C GLY A 170 -3.89 -8.33 -4.50
N VAL A 171 -3.20 -8.20 -5.62
CA VAL A 171 -2.38 -9.26 -6.22
C VAL A 171 -0.99 -9.35 -5.56
N ASN A 172 -0.46 -8.25 -5.07
CA ASN A 172 0.92 -8.12 -4.59
C ASN A 172 1.34 -9.10 -3.48
N PRO A 173 0.55 -9.34 -2.40
CA PRO A 173 0.92 -10.26 -1.32
C PRO A 173 1.15 -11.70 -1.78
N ILE A 174 0.45 -12.13 -2.83
CA ILE A 174 0.58 -13.48 -3.40
C ILE A 174 2.01 -13.66 -3.94
N PHE A 175 2.48 -12.72 -4.75
CA PHE A 175 3.84 -12.77 -5.28
C PHE A 175 4.89 -12.67 -4.17
N LYS A 176 4.69 -11.79 -3.17
CA LYS A 176 5.61 -11.69 -2.02
C LYS A 176 5.70 -13.02 -1.27
N LYS A 177 4.57 -13.69 -1.02
CA LYS A 177 4.54 -14.97 -0.30
C LYS A 177 5.23 -16.07 -1.08
N ILE A 178 4.97 -16.20 -2.37
CA ILE A 178 5.65 -17.18 -3.24
C ILE A 178 7.17 -16.97 -3.23
N GLY A 179 7.62 -15.72 -3.25
CA GLY A 179 9.04 -15.38 -3.22
C GLY A 179 9.69 -15.70 -1.88
N ILE A 180 9.06 -15.33 -0.75
CA ILE A 180 9.62 -15.55 0.59
C ILE A 180 9.63 -17.04 0.99
N ASP A 181 8.66 -17.81 0.51
CA ASP A 181 8.63 -19.27 0.72
C ASP A 181 9.73 -19.99 -0.08
N ALA A 182 10.18 -19.38 -1.19
CA ALA A 182 11.27 -19.95 -2.00
C ALA A 182 12.65 -19.56 -1.45
N VAL A 183 12.78 -18.34 -0.90
CA VAL A 183 14.04 -17.83 -0.31
C VAL A 183 13.65 -16.95 0.90
N ASN A 184 13.91 -17.44 2.11
CA ASN A 184 13.58 -16.72 3.35
C ASN A 184 14.59 -15.57 3.61
N SER A 185 14.56 -14.56 2.76
CA SER A 185 15.39 -13.37 2.84
C SER A 185 14.52 -12.11 2.74
N PRO A 186 13.98 -11.60 3.88
CA PRO A 186 13.07 -10.46 3.88
C PRO A 186 13.68 -9.17 3.36
N VAL A 187 14.93 -8.88 3.69
CA VAL A 187 15.59 -7.64 3.26
C VAL A 187 15.82 -7.67 1.76
N LEU A 188 16.35 -8.78 1.26
CA LEU A 188 16.61 -8.95 -0.16
C LEU A 188 15.33 -8.98 -1.00
N GLY A 189 14.31 -9.73 -0.57
CA GLY A 189 13.01 -9.76 -1.24
C GLY A 189 12.39 -8.36 -1.33
N THR A 190 12.51 -7.57 -0.25
CA THR A 190 12.06 -6.17 -0.25
C THR A 190 12.90 -5.33 -1.21
N LEU A 191 14.23 -5.46 -1.17
CA LEU A 191 15.14 -4.70 -2.02
C LEU A 191 14.84 -4.95 -3.51
N ILE A 192 14.73 -6.22 -3.93
CA ILE A 192 14.41 -6.55 -5.33
C ILE A 192 13.06 -5.97 -5.73
N THR A 193 12.06 -6.11 -4.87
CA THR A 193 10.72 -5.54 -5.10
C THR A 193 10.79 -4.03 -5.32
N GLN A 194 11.55 -3.30 -4.50
CA GLN A 194 11.66 -1.84 -4.60
C GLN A 194 12.55 -1.38 -5.76
N VAL A 195 13.63 -2.10 -6.06
CA VAL A 195 14.48 -1.83 -7.25
C VAL A 195 13.67 -2.06 -8.53
N THR A 196 12.93 -3.16 -8.60
CA THR A 196 12.06 -3.45 -9.75
C THR A 196 10.98 -2.39 -9.90
N ALA A 197 10.38 -1.93 -8.80
CA ALA A 197 9.41 -0.85 -8.84
C ALA A 197 10.02 0.43 -9.43
N LEU A 198 11.24 0.77 -9.04
CA LEU A 198 11.96 1.93 -9.58
C LEU A 198 12.23 1.77 -11.08
N LEU A 199 12.68 0.60 -11.53
CA LEU A 199 12.89 0.30 -12.96
C LEU A 199 11.59 0.44 -13.75
N PHE A 200 10.49 -0.12 -13.26
CA PHE A 200 9.17 0.00 -13.92
C PHE A 200 8.68 1.45 -13.96
N MET A 201 8.91 2.23 -12.91
CA MET A 201 8.58 3.66 -12.91
C MET A 201 9.32 4.42 -14.00
N PHE A 202 10.59 4.10 -14.28
CA PHE A 202 11.34 4.71 -15.38
C PHE A 202 10.89 4.20 -16.76
N LEU A 203 10.76 2.90 -16.93
CA LEU A 203 10.39 2.29 -18.21
C LEU A 203 8.98 2.68 -18.66
N PHE A 204 8.07 2.78 -17.72
CA PHE A 204 6.66 3.07 -17.98
C PHE A 204 6.23 4.47 -17.54
N ALA A 205 7.19 5.38 -17.28
CA ALA A 205 6.91 6.74 -16.82
C ALA A 205 5.85 7.45 -17.67
N ARG A 206 6.03 7.47 -18.99
CA ARG A 206 5.07 8.12 -19.93
C ARG A 206 3.70 7.44 -19.94
N PRO A 207 3.57 6.10 -20.16
CA PRO A 207 2.28 5.41 -20.18
C PRO A 207 1.48 5.58 -18.88
N ILE A 208 2.14 5.59 -17.72
CA ILE A 208 1.47 5.77 -16.42
C ILE A 208 1.28 7.25 -16.04
N GLY A 209 1.65 8.16 -16.95
CA GLY A 209 1.46 9.61 -16.79
C GLY A 209 2.33 10.20 -15.68
N LEU A 210 3.57 9.72 -15.54
CA LEU A 210 4.61 10.34 -14.71
C LEU A 210 5.35 11.38 -15.56
N GLU A 211 4.92 12.64 -15.46
CA GLU A 211 5.67 13.76 -15.99
C GLU A 211 6.58 14.32 -14.91
N ILE A 212 7.89 14.09 -15.06
CA ILE A 212 8.88 14.53 -14.05
C ILE A 212 9.18 16.02 -14.29
N LYS A 213 8.65 16.87 -13.40
CA LYS A 213 8.90 18.32 -13.41
C LYS A 213 9.72 18.70 -12.18
N TRP A 214 11.04 18.46 -12.22
CA TRP A 214 11.98 18.74 -11.12
C TRP A 214 12.01 20.20 -10.69
N GLN A 215 11.70 21.14 -11.59
CA GLN A 215 11.66 22.59 -11.34
C GLN A 215 10.62 22.99 -10.26
N ARG A 216 9.74 22.09 -9.86
CA ARG A 216 8.71 22.34 -8.83
C ARG A 216 9.01 21.69 -7.48
N VAL A 217 10.21 21.20 -7.25
CA VAL A 217 10.55 20.52 -5.99
C VAL A 217 11.19 21.56 -5.05
N ALA A 218 10.42 22.06 -4.08
CA ALA A 218 10.94 22.94 -3.05
C ALA A 218 11.60 22.13 -1.92
N ALA A 219 12.52 22.75 -1.19
CA ALA A 219 13.27 22.11 -0.09
C ALA A 219 12.38 21.37 0.96
N PRO A 220 11.22 21.91 1.39
CA PRO A 220 10.34 21.19 2.32
C PRO A 220 9.80 19.86 1.74
N ALA A 221 9.62 19.78 0.40
CA ALA A 221 9.18 18.55 -0.24
C ALA A 221 10.23 17.44 -0.10
N LEU A 222 11.52 17.75 -0.22
CA LEU A 222 12.60 16.77 -0.09
C LEU A 222 12.54 16.07 1.27
N GLY A 223 12.46 16.83 2.38
CA GLY A 223 12.40 16.26 3.72
C GLY A 223 11.15 15.39 3.93
N LEU A 224 9.98 15.84 3.48
CA LEU A 224 8.73 15.09 3.61
C LEU A 224 8.73 13.82 2.75
N CYS A 225 9.22 13.89 1.51
CA CYS A 225 9.33 12.73 0.63
C CYS A 225 10.40 11.74 1.12
N THR A 226 11.50 12.23 1.70
CA THR A 226 12.52 11.37 2.32
C THR A 226 11.93 10.60 3.50
N LEU A 227 11.24 11.27 4.40
CA LEU A 227 10.59 10.62 5.53
C LEU A 227 9.49 9.63 5.07
N SER A 228 8.72 9.99 4.03
CA SER A 228 7.76 9.08 3.39
C SER A 228 8.46 7.85 2.79
N GLY A 229 9.61 8.02 2.14
CA GLY A 229 10.40 6.92 1.58
C GLY A 229 10.96 5.96 2.63
N ILE A 230 11.37 6.50 3.78
CA ILE A 230 11.78 5.69 4.93
C ILE A 230 10.60 4.88 5.47
N THR A 231 9.44 5.52 5.68
CA THR A 231 8.24 4.82 6.18
C THR A 231 7.74 3.76 5.21
N GLU A 232 7.82 4.01 3.90
CA GLU A 232 7.45 3.04 2.87
C GLU A 232 8.41 1.86 2.81
N GLY A 233 9.72 2.12 2.79
CA GLY A 233 10.76 1.09 2.74
C GLY A 233 10.71 0.17 3.96
N LEU A 234 10.65 0.74 5.15
CA LEU A 234 10.50 -0.02 6.40
C LEU A 234 9.15 -0.73 6.46
N GLY A 235 8.05 -0.06 6.10
CA GLY A 235 6.73 -0.69 6.06
C GLY A 235 6.70 -1.90 5.13
N SER A 236 7.32 -1.81 3.95
CA SER A 236 7.46 -2.94 3.04
C SER A 236 8.31 -4.05 3.64
N LEU A 237 9.45 -3.72 4.26
CA LEU A 237 10.33 -4.68 4.91
C LEU A 237 9.60 -5.44 6.03
N PHE A 238 8.87 -4.73 6.89
CA PHE A 238 8.12 -5.36 7.97
C PHE A 238 6.98 -6.27 7.48
N THR A 239 6.42 -6.05 6.27
CA THR A 239 5.49 -7.03 5.68
C THR A 239 6.20 -8.31 5.24
N PHE A 240 7.43 -8.24 4.74
CA PHE A 240 8.21 -9.42 4.43
C PHE A 240 8.61 -10.18 5.70
N TYR A 241 9.06 -9.49 6.75
CA TYR A 241 9.29 -10.12 8.06
C TYR A 241 8.02 -10.77 8.60
N ALA A 242 6.87 -10.09 8.54
CA ALA A 242 5.62 -10.71 8.97
C ALA A 242 5.36 -12.04 8.22
N LEU A 243 5.50 -12.04 6.88
CA LEU A 243 5.29 -13.22 6.04
C LEU A 243 6.30 -14.35 6.28
N SER A 244 7.49 -14.05 6.81
CA SER A 244 8.50 -15.05 7.19
C SER A 244 8.12 -15.76 8.48
N TYR A 245 7.42 -15.07 9.40
CA TYR A 245 7.08 -15.58 10.74
C TYR A 245 5.66 -16.12 10.87
N GLY A 246 4.87 -16.11 9.79
CA GLY A 246 3.52 -16.67 9.86
C GLY A 246 2.73 -16.62 8.57
N PRO A 247 1.52 -17.22 8.59
CA PRO A 247 0.66 -17.31 7.42
C PRO A 247 0.09 -15.93 7.01
N ALA A 248 0.06 -15.70 5.69
CA ALA A 248 -0.45 -14.46 5.12
C ALA A 248 -1.92 -14.21 5.49
N ALA A 249 -2.73 -15.27 5.61
CA ALA A 249 -4.14 -15.18 5.99
C ALA A 249 -4.35 -14.53 7.37
N ILE A 250 -3.44 -14.77 8.34
CA ILE A 250 -3.52 -14.18 9.69
C ILE A 250 -2.89 -12.77 9.70
N LEU A 251 -1.75 -12.60 9.03
CA LEU A 251 -0.96 -11.38 9.16
C LEU A 251 -1.39 -10.27 8.21
N SER A 252 -1.94 -10.61 7.02
CA SER A 252 -2.35 -9.59 6.06
C SER A 252 -3.49 -8.69 6.53
N PRO A 253 -4.51 -9.13 7.26
CA PRO A 253 -5.50 -8.23 7.84
C PRO A 253 -4.89 -7.23 8.83
N ILE A 254 -3.85 -7.63 9.57
CA ILE A 254 -3.27 -6.82 10.64
C ILE A 254 -2.62 -5.54 10.06
N TRP A 255 -1.80 -5.65 9.01
CA TRP A 255 -1.23 -4.42 8.40
C TRP A 255 -2.26 -3.56 7.65
N ARG A 256 -3.50 -4.05 7.44
CA ARG A 256 -4.61 -3.29 6.85
C ARG A 256 -5.25 -2.29 7.81
N ILE A 257 -4.75 -2.15 9.04
CA ILE A 257 -5.17 -1.09 9.98
C ILE A 257 -4.72 0.31 9.55
N SER A 258 -3.85 0.42 8.54
CA SER A 258 -3.31 1.71 8.07
C SER A 258 -4.34 2.81 7.82
N PRO A 259 -5.59 2.58 7.34
CA PRO A 259 -6.60 3.63 7.23
C PRO A 259 -7.00 4.27 8.57
N LEU A 260 -7.05 3.47 9.64
CA LEU A 260 -7.35 3.98 10.97
C LEU A 260 -6.23 4.87 11.49
N VAL A 261 -4.97 4.47 11.27
CA VAL A 261 -3.80 5.28 11.61
C VAL A 261 -3.79 6.57 10.79
N THR A 262 -4.02 6.48 9.47
CA THR A 262 -4.11 7.66 8.60
C THR A 262 -5.23 8.59 9.07
N PHE A 263 -6.42 8.08 9.36
CA PHE A 263 -7.55 8.87 9.85
C PHE A 263 -7.23 9.56 11.18
N ALA A 264 -6.75 8.81 12.17
CA ALA A 264 -6.44 9.35 13.49
C ALA A 264 -5.40 10.48 13.44
N LEU A 265 -4.36 10.32 12.63
CA LEU A 265 -3.29 11.31 12.51
C LEU A 265 -3.64 12.46 11.55
N ALA A 266 -4.49 12.23 10.54
CA ALA A 266 -4.85 13.24 9.53
C ALA A 266 -5.51 14.46 10.17
N HIS A 267 -6.36 14.26 11.19
CA HIS A 267 -7.01 15.34 11.90
C HIS A 267 -6.01 16.36 12.49
N PHE A 268 -4.85 15.90 12.96
CA PHE A 268 -3.83 16.76 13.54
C PHE A 268 -2.81 17.25 12.50
N THR A 269 -2.44 16.41 11.56
CA THR A 269 -1.33 16.65 10.63
C THR A 269 -1.74 17.34 9.34
N LEU A 270 -3.02 17.23 8.93
CA LEU A 270 -3.52 17.78 7.66
C LEU A 270 -4.49 18.95 7.85
N ARG A 271 -4.54 19.58 9.02
CA ARG A 271 -5.38 20.78 9.24
C ARG A 271 -5.09 21.84 8.18
N GLY A 272 -6.17 22.35 7.53
CA GLY A 272 -6.04 23.32 6.45
C GLY A 272 -5.53 22.79 5.11
N ILE A 273 -5.30 21.45 4.99
CA ILE A 273 -4.90 20.79 3.76
C ILE A 273 -5.98 19.83 3.27
N GLU A 274 -6.61 19.10 4.20
CA GLU A 274 -7.63 18.11 3.95
C GLU A 274 -8.71 18.19 5.02
N GLU A 275 -9.98 18.20 4.60
CA GLU A 275 -11.11 18.09 5.52
C GLU A 275 -11.32 16.61 5.86
N VAL A 276 -11.02 16.26 7.11
CA VAL A 276 -11.18 14.90 7.65
C VAL A 276 -12.41 14.89 8.53
N THR A 277 -13.40 14.09 8.17
CA THR A 277 -14.72 14.04 8.82
C THR A 277 -14.90 12.73 9.58
N LEU A 278 -15.85 12.71 10.54
CA LEU A 278 -16.26 11.46 11.21
C LEU A 278 -16.75 10.40 10.22
N ARG A 279 -17.29 10.84 9.07
CA ARG A 279 -17.70 9.96 7.97
C ARG A 279 -16.50 9.19 7.40
N ASP A 280 -15.36 9.84 7.25
CA ASP A 280 -14.12 9.19 6.77
C ASP A 280 -13.62 8.15 7.78
N GLY A 281 -13.76 8.44 9.09
CA GLY A 281 -13.44 7.49 10.17
C GLY A 281 -14.39 6.28 10.20
N ALA A 282 -15.67 6.50 10.07
CA ALA A 282 -16.66 5.42 9.99
C ALA A 282 -16.41 4.51 8.78
N ALA A 283 -16.11 5.10 7.63
CA ALA A 283 -15.76 4.36 6.42
C ALA A 283 -14.47 3.55 6.57
N ALA A 284 -13.43 4.13 7.16
CA ALA A 284 -12.17 3.43 7.43
C ALA A 284 -12.41 2.23 8.38
N SER A 285 -13.24 2.42 9.41
CA SER A 285 -13.60 1.35 10.35
C SER A 285 -14.37 0.22 9.66
N LEU A 286 -15.37 0.54 8.83
CA LEU A 286 -16.13 -0.46 8.08
C LEU A 286 -15.22 -1.29 7.17
N ILE A 287 -14.29 -0.64 6.45
CA ILE A 287 -13.34 -1.34 5.57
C ILE A 287 -12.42 -2.26 6.39
N VAL A 288 -11.88 -1.79 7.50
CA VAL A 288 -10.99 -2.60 8.34
C VAL A 288 -11.73 -3.78 8.96
N ILE A 289 -12.94 -3.57 9.50
CA ILE A 289 -13.78 -4.65 10.03
C ILE A 289 -14.11 -5.65 8.91
N GLY A 290 -14.49 -5.16 7.72
CA GLY A 290 -14.77 -6.01 6.57
C GLY A 290 -13.57 -6.87 6.16
N VAL A 291 -12.35 -6.33 6.19
CA VAL A 291 -11.11 -7.10 5.94
C VAL A 291 -10.89 -8.19 6.99
N PHE A 292 -11.13 -7.87 8.28
CA PHE A 292 -11.01 -8.88 9.35
C PHE A 292 -12.08 -9.98 9.24
N VAL A 293 -13.30 -9.64 8.87
CA VAL A 293 -14.39 -10.64 8.63
C VAL A 293 -14.01 -11.52 7.43
N LEU A 294 -13.58 -10.92 6.34
CA LEU A 294 -13.18 -11.63 5.12
C LEU A 294 -12.00 -12.57 5.36
N SER A 295 -11.08 -12.26 6.24
CA SER A 295 -9.93 -13.14 6.56
C SER A 295 -10.32 -14.39 7.38
N ARG A 296 -11.59 -14.55 7.76
CA ARG A 296 -12.12 -15.77 8.40
C ARG A 296 -12.86 -16.69 7.41
N ALA A 297 -12.92 -16.26 6.14
CA ALA A 297 -13.49 -17.08 5.07
C ALA A 297 -12.54 -18.19 4.66
#